data_0385bb0e0a94b30efde7ea541b175b06
#
_entry.id   0385bb0e0a94b30efde7ea541b175b06
#
_cell.length_a   1.000
_cell.length_b   1.000
_cell.length_c   1.000
_cell.angle_alpha   90.00
_cell.angle_beta   90.00
_cell.angle_gamma   90.00
#
_symmetry.space_group_name_H-M   'P 1'
#
loop_
_entity.id
_entity.type
_entity.pdbx_description
1 polymer ?
#
loop_
_entity_poly.entity_id
_entity_poly.type
_entity_poly.pdbx_seq_one_letter_code
_entity_poly.pdbx_strand_id
1 'polypeptide(L)'
;MLSQKEREQIIALVHQQVVPAIGCTEPICVALAVARSREVLECVPAKIEARLSANIIKNAMGVGIPGTGMVGLPIAIALGALYGRSCLELEVLRDCPAGAVEEGKSYIQRGAIHITLAEDAPDKLYVDITGTAPDGTTARVVISGHHTHFSRIERNGEVLLDNADCTADSGDDGMDNAANSPLF
;
A
#
# COMPACT_ATOMS: atom_id res chain seq x y z
N MET A 1 -13.06 36.10 -5.05
CA MET A 1 -13.26 35.41 -3.75
C MET A 1 -14.00 34.10 -4.05
N LEU A 2 -13.57 32.97 -3.49
CA LEU A 2 -14.28 31.70 -3.64
C LEU A 2 -15.67 31.78 -2.99
N SER A 3 -16.69 31.24 -3.67
CA SER A 3 -18.03 31.08 -3.09
C SER A 3 -18.00 30.06 -1.94
N GLN A 4 -19.02 30.09 -1.10
CA GLN A 4 -19.12 29.15 0.03
C GLN A 4 -19.17 27.69 -0.47
N LYS A 5 -19.86 27.42 -1.57
CA LYS A 5 -19.95 26.09 -2.21
C LYS A 5 -18.59 25.59 -2.71
N GLU A 6 -17.80 26.46 -3.35
CA GLU A 6 -16.44 26.12 -3.80
C GLU A 6 -15.51 25.83 -2.61
N ARG A 7 -15.63 26.59 -1.51
CA ARG A 7 -14.87 26.30 -0.28
C ARG A 7 -15.20 24.95 0.31
N GLU A 8 -16.49 24.62 0.40
CA GLU A 8 -16.97 23.32 0.93
C GLU A 8 -16.48 22.16 0.04
N GLN A 9 -16.52 22.32 -1.28
CA GLN A 9 -15.99 21.32 -2.21
C GLN A 9 -14.47 21.15 -2.07
N ILE A 10 -13.71 22.24 -1.94
CA ILE A 10 -12.26 22.17 -1.73
C ILE A 10 -11.93 21.48 -0.39
N ILE A 11 -12.64 21.84 0.69
CA ILE A 11 -12.44 21.22 2.00
C ILE A 11 -12.77 19.73 1.95
N ALA A 12 -13.86 19.34 1.32
CA ALA A 12 -14.21 17.94 1.13
C ALA A 12 -13.15 17.16 0.35
N LEU A 13 -12.65 17.76 -0.75
CA LEU A 13 -11.56 17.18 -1.55
C LEU A 13 -10.27 17.05 -0.73
N VAL A 14 -9.89 18.07 0.04
CA VAL A 14 -8.71 18.01 0.92
C VAL A 14 -8.87 16.88 1.94
N HIS A 15 -10.00 16.76 2.61
CA HIS A 15 -10.25 15.67 3.56
C HIS A 15 -10.22 14.28 2.92
N GLN A 16 -10.62 14.18 1.66
CA GLN A 16 -10.58 12.92 0.91
C GLN A 16 -9.15 12.56 0.45
N GLN A 17 -8.34 13.55 0.07
CA GLN A 17 -7.03 13.33 -0.54
C GLN A 17 -5.86 13.40 0.46
N VAL A 18 -6.04 14.09 1.58
CA VAL A 18 -4.99 14.22 2.60
C VAL A 18 -5.20 13.19 3.70
N VAL A 19 -4.47 12.09 3.58
CA VAL A 19 -4.44 11.02 4.59
C VAL A 19 -3.14 11.13 5.38
N PRO A 20 -3.18 11.15 6.73
CA PRO A 20 -1.96 11.08 7.53
C PRO A 20 -1.13 9.86 7.17
N ALA A 21 0.17 10.05 6.97
CA ALA A 21 1.11 8.98 6.65
C ALA A 21 2.41 9.17 7.41
N ILE A 22 3.01 8.08 7.86
CA ILE A 22 4.35 8.08 8.46
C ILE A 22 5.35 7.66 7.40
N GLY A 23 5.98 8.65 6.76
CA GLY A 23 6.99 8.43 5.73
C GLY A 23 6.44 8.33 4.31
N CYS A 24 7.21 7.67 3.42
CA CYS A 24 6.82 7.47 2.03
C CYS A 24 5.65 6.48 1.91
N THR A 25 4.65 6.85 1.12
CA THR A 25 3.39 6.10 1.02
C THR A 25 3.52 4.75 0.33
N GLU A 26 4.44 4.57 -0.62
CA GLU A 26 4.58 3.33 -1.38
C GLU A 26 5.02 2.13 -0.52
N PRO A 27 6.13 2.19 0.26
CA PRO A 27 6.49 1.05 1.11
C PRO A 27 5.47 0.84 2.24
N ILE A 28 4.83 1.91 2.71
CA ILE A 28 3.80 1.83 3.76
C ILE A 28 2.52 1.18 3.21
N CYS A 29 2.12 1.47 1.97
CA CYS A 29 1.03 0.78 1.29
C CYS A 29 1.28 -0.74 1.17
N VAL A 30 2.51 -1.15 0.85
CA VAL A 30 2.89 -2.57 0.84
C VAL A 30 2.80 -3.17 2.24
N ALA A 31 3.31 -2.48 3.28
CA ALA A 31 3.18 -2.91 4.66
C ALA A 31 1.72 -3.02 5.11
N LEU A 32 0.85 -2.13 4.64
CA LEU A 32 -0.59 -2.15 4.89
C LEU A 32 -1.26 -3.40 4.31
N ALA A 33 -0.96 -3.74 3.05
CA ALA A 33 -1.49 -4.94 2.41
C ALA A 33 -1.02 -6.22 3.14
N VAL A 34 0.25 -6.25 3.58
CA VAL A 34 0.81 -7.36 4.37
C VAL A 34 0.15 -7.47 5.75
N ALA A 35 -0.04 -6.36 6.45
CA ALA A 35 -0.73 -6.33 7.74
C ALA A 35 -2.15 -6.89 7.62
N ARG A 36 -2.87 -6.48 6.56
CA ARG A 36 -4.21 -6.99 6.29
C ARG A 36 -4.21 -8.49 5.97
N SER A 37 -3.24 -8.97 5.18
CA SER A 37 -3.09 -10.41 4.91
C SER A 37 -2.85 -11.21 6.20
N ARG A 38 -1.98 -10.73 7.10
CA ARG A 38 -1.76 -11.33 8.43
C ARG A 38 -3.03 -11.38 9.27
N GLU A 39 -3.82 -10.30 9.27
CA GLU A 39 -5.09 -10.24 10.02
C GLU A 39 -6.10 -11.27 9.49
N VAL A 40 -6.18 -11.45 8.16
CA VAL A 40 -7.03 -12.47 7.53
C VAL A 40 -6.54 -13.89 7.83
N LEU A 41 -5.22 -14.10 7.92
CA LEU A 41 -4.63 -15.39 8.32
C LEU A 41 -4.77 -15.67 9.83
N GLU A 42 -4.94 -14.63 10.65
CA GLU A 42 -4.94 -14.69 12.13
C GLU A 42 -3.61 -15.16 12.72
N CYS A 43 -2.54 -15.17 11.93
CA CYS A 43 -1.19 -15.54 12.36
C CYS A 43 -0.13 -14.83 11.51
N VAL A 44 1.13 -14.85 11.98
CA VAL A 44 2.26 -14.35 11.20
C VAL A 44 2.50 -15.28 10.01
N PRO A 45 2.52 -14.77 8.76
CA PRO A 45 2.75 -15.60 7.58
C PRO A 45 4.11 -16.30 7.63
N ALA A 46 4.17 -17.56 7.24
CA ALA A 46 5.42 -18.30 7.05
C ALA A 46 6.12 -17.91 5.73
N LYS A 47 5.31 -17.51 4.71
CA LYS A 47 5.79 -17.03 3.42
C LYS A 47 4.94 -15.83 2.98
N ILE A 48 5.59 -14.88 2.30
CA ILE A 48 4.93 -13.73 1.67
C ILE A 48 5.41 -13.62 0.24
N GLU A 49 4.46 -13.58 -0.69
CA GLU A 49 4.68 -13.27 -2.09
C GLU A 49 4.08 -11.89 -2.36
N ALA A 50 4.93 -10.95 -2.78
CA ALA A 50 4.54 -9.58 -3.11
C ALA A 50 4.73 -9.34 -4.61
N ARG A 51 3.63 -9.25 -5.36
CA ARG A 51 3.60 -8.85 -6.76
C ARG A 51 3.28 -7.36 -6.83
N LEU A 52 4.19 -6.56 -7.32
CA LEU A 52 4.12 -5.12 -7.23
C LEU A 52 4.29 -4.48 -8.61
N SER A 53 3.58 -3.39 -8.89
CA SER A 53 3.82 -2.60 -10.10
C SER A 53 5.24 -2.01 -10.13
N ALA A 54 5.73 -1.73 -11.32
CA ALA A 54 7.05 -1.11 -11.52
C ALA A 54 7.19 0.22 -10.78
N ASN A 55 6.10 1.00 -10.70
CA ASN A 55 6.09 2.27 -9.99
C ASN A 55 6.28 2.11 -8.48
N ILE A 56 5.59 1.14 -7.87
CA ILE A 56 5.75 0.81 -6.44
C ILE A 56 7.18 0.35 -6.15
N ILE A 57 7.71 -0.57 -6.95
CA ILE A 57 9.10 -1.07 -6.77
C ILE A 57 10.09 0.08 -6.88
N LYS A 58 10.02 0.88 -7.95
CA LYS A 58 10.94 2.00 -8.19
C LYS A 58 10.95 2.99 -7.03
N ASN A 59 9.77 3.35 -6.53
CA ASN A 59 9.65 4.38 -5.50
C ASN A 59 9.95 3.86 -4.09
N ALA A 60 9.73 2.57 -3.82
CA ALA A 60 9.87 2.01 -2.49
C ALA A 60 11.25 1.42 -2.17
N MET A 61 12.02 0.97 -3.18
CA MET A 61 13.28 0.22 -2.95
C MET A 61 14.37 1.04 -2.26
N GLY A 62 14.46 2.34 -2.52
CA GLY A 62 15.50 3.23 -1.98
C GLY A 62 15.06 4.10 -0.81
N VAL A 63 13.84 3.92 -0.31
CA VAL A 63 13.24 4.82 0.67
C VAL A 63 13.41 4.30 2.09
N GLY A 64 13.79 5.20 3.01
CA GLY A 64 13.88 4.90 4.43
C GLY A 64 12.53 4.65 5.07
N ILE A 65 12.45 3.59 5.89
CA ILE A 65 11.26 3.32 6.70
C ILE A 65 11.43 4.03 8.04
N PRO A 66 10.54 4.97 8.39
CA PRO A 66 10.65 5.78 9.59
C PRO A 66 10.81 4.94 10.86
N GLY A 67 11.69 5.38 11.76
CA GLY A 67 11.95 4.71 13.04
C GLY A 67 12.80 3.43 12.94
N THR A 68 13.20 2.98 11.72
CA THR A 68 13.92 1.71 11.55
C THR A 68 15.41 1.88 11.27
N GLY A 69 15.83 3.01 10.73
CA GLY A 69 17.17 3.18 10.17
C GLY A 69 17.46 2.30 8.95
N MET A 70 16.46 1.62 8.40
CA MET A 70 16.55 0.73 7.26
C MET A 70 15.78 1.28 6.05
N VAL A 71 16.11 0.76 4.87
CA VAL A 71 15.51 1.18 3.60
C VAL A 71 14.85 0.00 2.89
N GLY A 72 13.84 0.31 2.10
CA GLY A 72 13.26 -0.57 1.10
C GLY A 72 12.13 -1.46 1.58
N LEU A 73 11.61 -2.21 0.62
CA LEU A 73 10.45 -3.08 0.77
C LEU A 73 10.62 -4.22 1.78
N PRO A 74 11.78 -4.91 1.85
CA PRO A 74 11.88 -6.08 2.72
C PRO A 74 11.57 -5.78 4.19
N ILE A 75 12.08 -4.67 4.73
CA ILE A 75 11.80 -4.32 6.13
C ILE A 75 10.36 -3.83 6.32
N ALA A 76 9.80 -3.09 5.36
CA ALA A 76 8.40 -2.67 5.42
C ALA A 76 7.45 -3.90 5.44
N ILE A 77 7.70 -4.89 4.59
CA ILE A 77 6.97 -6.16 4.54
C ILE A 77 7.10 -6.92 5.86
N ALA A 78 8.33 -7.07 6.37
CA ALA A 78 8.58 -7.78 7.61
C ALA A 78 7.86 -7.15 8.81
N LEU A 79 7.93 -5.83 8.95
CA LEU A 79 7.25 -5.10 10.02
C LEU A 79 5.73 -5.14 9.86
N GLY A 80 5.21 -5.05 8.63
CA GLY A 80 3.80 -5.26 8.33
C GLY A 80 3.30 -6.64 8.79
N ALA A 81 4.09 -7.68 8.52
CA ALA A 81 3.78 -9.05 8.90
C ALA A 81 3.84 -9.29 10.42
N LEU A 82 4.76 -8.65 11.13
CA LEU A 82 4.97 -8.87 12.56
C LEU A 82 4.06 -7.99 13.43
N TYR A 83 3.92 -6.70 13.07
CA TYR A 83 3.35 -5.68 13.95
C TYR A 83 2.31 -4.79 13.29
N GLY A 84 2.21 -4.79 11.94
CA GLY A 84 1.32 -3.90 11.22
C GLY A 84 -0.13 -4.02 11.69
N ARG A 85 -0.84 -2.89 11.76
CA ARG A 85 -2.27 -2.80 12.07
C ARG A 85 -2.99 -2.11 10.94
N SER A 86 -3.77 -2.85 10.13
CA SER A 86 -4.39 -2.30 8.93
C SER A 86 -5.42 -1.20 9.22
N CYS A 87 -6.01 -1.19 10.40
CA CYS A 87 -6.93 -0.13 10.83
C CYS A 87 -6.27 1.25 11.00
N LEU A 88 -4.94 1.33 10.99
CA LEU A 88 -4.19 2.58 11.05
C LEU A 88 -3.82 3.12 9.66
N GLU A 89 -4.26 2.45 8.59
CA GLU A 89 -4.01 2.85 7.19
C GLU A 89 -2.53 3.15 6.94
N LEU A 90 -2.19 4.35 6.44
CA LEU A 90 -0.80 4.74 6.16
C LEU A 90 0.05 5.03 7.41
N GLU A 91 -0.50 4.85 8.59
CA GLU A 91 0.24 4.79 9.86
C GLU A 91 0.40 3.35 10.38
N VAL A 92 0.24 2.35 9.52
CA VAL A 92 0.22 0.91 9.85
C VAL A 92 1.37 0.42 10.73
N LEU A 93 2.53 1.08 10.69
CA LEU A 93 3.72 0.75 11.48
C LEU A 93 3.92 1.65 12.72
N ARG A 94 2.96 2.54 13.04
CA ARG A 94 3.09 3.51 14.13
C ARG A 94 3.36 2.88 15.49
N ASP A 95 2.72 1.75 15.76
CA ASP A 95 2.75 1.10 17.07
C ASP A 95 3.83 -0.02 17.16
N CYS A 96 4.85 0.00 16.28
CA CYS A 96 5.94 -0.96 16.32
C CYS A 96 6.74 -0.82 17.63
N PRO A 97 6.96 -1.92 18.38
CA PRO A 97 7.68 -1.87 19.65
C PRO A 97 9.18 -1.62 19.47
N ALA A 98 9.85 -1.24 20.56
CA ALA A 98 11.31 -1.24 20.59
C ALA A 98 11.82 -2.67 20.31
N GLY A 99 12.78 -2.81 19.37
CA GLY A 99 13.29 -4.13 18.95
C GLY A 99 12.60 -4.71 17.72
N ALA A 100 11.48 -4.16 17.26
CA ALA A 100 10.78 -4.62 16.05
C ALA A 100 11.71 -4.75 14.83
N VAL A 101 12.69 -3.87 14.71
CA VAL A 101 13.67 -3.87 13.61
C VAL A 101 14.51 -5.14 13.59
N GLU A 102 15.00 -5.59 14.77
CA GLU A 102 15.81 -6.81 14.87
C GLU A 102 14.98 -8.07 14.55
N GLU A 103 13.74 -8.11 15.01
CA GLU A 103 12.82 -9.18 14.65
C GLU A 103 12.48 -9.14 13.15
N GLY A 104 12.28 -7.95 12.58
CA GLY A 104 12.11 -7.76 11.13
C GLY A 104 13.29 -8.27 10.32
N LYS A 105 14.54 -7.97 10.74
CA LYS A 105 15.76 -8.51 10.12
C LYS A 105 15.79 -10.03 10.20
N SER A 106 15.47 -10.60 11.35
CA SER A 106 15.39 -12.05 11.54
C SER A 106 14.34 -12.69 10.63
N TYR A 107 13.19 -12.03 10.46
CA TYR A 107 12.13 -12.48 9.54
C TYR A 107 12.61 -12.47 8.07
N ILE A 108 13.30 -11.41 7.64
CA ILE A 108 13.90 -11.30 6.29
C ILE A 108 14.92 -12.42 6.07
N GLN A 109 15.80 -12.69 7.04
CA GLN A 109 16.86 -13.71 6.95
C GLN A 109 16.31 -15.13 6.76
N ARG A 110 15.07 -15.41 7.16
CA ARG A 110 14.41 -16.72 6.92
C ARG A 110 14.10 -16.97 5.44
N GLY A 111 14.26 -15.99 4.57
CA GLY A 111 13.92 -16.12 3.15
C GLY A 111 12.42 -16.21 2.89
N ALA A 112 11.61 -15.73 3.80
CA ALA A 112 10.14 -15.83 3.73
C ALA A 112 9.50 -14.82 2.76
N ILE A 113 10.23 -13.81 2.28
CA ILE A 113 9.73 -12.71 1.48
C ILE A 113 10.21 -12.84 0.03
N HIS A 114 9.25 -12.92 -0.91
CA HIS A 114 9.52 -12.95 -2.34
C HIS A 114 8.83 -11.75 -3.01
N ILE A 115 9.63 -10.86 -3.60
CA ILE A 115 9.14 -9.67 -4.30
C ILE A 115 9.32 -9.88 -5.80
N THR A 116 8.25 -9.71 -6.56
CA THR A 116 8.24 -9.87 -8.03
C THR A 116 7.54 -8.69 -8.70
N LEU A 117 7.91 -8.42 -9.94
CA LEU A 117 7.22 -7.43 -10.76
C LEU A 117 5.89 -8.00 -11.25
N ALA A 118 4.82 -7.23 -11.10
CA ALA A 118 3.54 -7.48 -11.74
C ALA A 118 3.56 -6.82 -13.14
N GLU A 119 3.94 -7.58 -14.16
CA GLU A 119 4.00 -7.07 -15.54
C GLU A 119 2.61 -6.75 -16.10
N ASP A 120 1.59 -7.42 -15.57
CA ASP A 120 0.17 -7.29 -15.89
C ASP A 120 -0.61 -6.37 -14.93
N ALA A 121 0.11 -5.53 -14.17
CA ALA A 121 -0.53 -4.63 -13.21
C ALA A 121 -1.56 -3.71 -13.90
N PRO A 122 -2.83 -3.69 -13.43
CA PRO A 122 -3.88 -2.90 -14.05
C PRO A 122 -3.71 -1.39 -13.82
N ASP A 123 -2.90 -1.00 -12.83
CA ASP A 123 -2.69 0.38 -12.42
C ASP A 123 -1.21 0.64 -12.08
N LYS A 124 -0.80 1.92 -12.11
CA LYS A 124 0.53 2.36 -11.66
C LYS A 124 0.73 2.11 -10.16
N LEU A 125 -0.34 2.20 -9.38
CA LEU A 125 -0.38 1.83 -7.97
C LEU A 125 -1.06 0.46 -7.88
N TYR A 126 -0.25 -0.60 -7.82
CA TYR A 126 -0.74 -1.96 -7.69
C TYR A 126 0.16 -2.77 -6.74
N VAL A 127 -0.47 -3.31 -5.72
CA VAL A 127 0.13 -4.15 -4.67
C VAL A 127 -0.73 -5.39 -4.52
N ASP A 128 -0.16 -6.57 -4.77
CA ASP A 128 -0.83 -7.87 -4.65
C ASP A 128 0.01 -8.75 -3.71
N ILE A 129 -0.49 -8.95 -2.52
CA ILE A 129 0.19 -9.71 -1.45
C ILE A 129 -0.53 -11.03 -1.25
N THR A 130 0.23 -12.11 -1.30
CA THR A 130 -0.24 -13.43 -0.86
C THR A 130 0.59 -13.87 0.34
N GLY A 131 -0.02 -13.91 1.51
CA GLY A 131 0.53 -14.51 2.72
C GLY A 131 0.13 -15.99 2.81
N THR A 132 1.08 -16.84 3.24
CA THR A 132 0.83 -18.26 3.49
C THR A 132 1.18 -18.56 4.94
N ALA A 133 0.23 -19.12 5.68
CA ALA A 133 0.42 -19.57 7.05
C ALA A 133 1.22 -20.89 7.11
N PRO A 134 1.75 -21.29 8.28
CA PRO A 134 2.47 -22.55 8.43
C PRO A 134 1.67 -23.81 8.10
N ASP A 135 0.34 -23.75 8.23
CA ASP A 135 -0.59 -24.85 7.90
C ASP A 135 -0.99 -24.88 6.41
N GLY A 136 -0.48 -23.95 5.59
CA GLY A 136 -0.81 -23.83 4.18
C GLY A 136 -2.03 -22.96 3.88
N THR A 137 -2.72 -22.42 4.88
CA THR A 137 -3.78 -21.41 4.69
C THR A 137 -3.23 -20.19 3.99
N THR A 138 -3.95 -19.65 3.00
CA THR A 138 -3.54 -18.48 2.24
C THR A 138 -4.48 -17.30 2.45
N ALA A 139 -3.92 -16.10 2.46
CA ALA A 139 -4.66 -14.84 2.37
C ALA A 139 -4.06 -13.96 1.30
N ARG A 140 -4.89 -13.53 0.34
CA ARG A 140 -4.50 -12.61 -0.70
C ARG A 140 -5.16 -11.27 -0.48
N VAL A 141 -4.37 -10.19 -0.59
CA VAL A 141 -4.84 -8.81 -0.43
C VAL A 141 -4.30 -7.97 -1.58
N VAL A 142 -5.20 -7.29 -2.27
CA VAL A 142 -4.86 -6.39 -3.38
C VAL A 142 -5.23 -4.95 -3.01
N ILE A 143 -4.27 -4.04 -3.20
CA ILE A 143 -4.49 -2.58 -3.16
C ILE A 143 -4.23 -2.05 -4.57
N SER A 144 -5.17 -1.27 -5.12
CA SER A 144 -5.05 -0.69 -6.46
C SER A 144 -5.70 0.70 -6.53
N GLY A 145 -5.15 1.58 -7.38
CA GLY A 145 -5.63 2.94 -7.61
C GLY A 145 -5.23 3.94 -6.53
N HIS A 146 -5.53 3.67 -5.27
CA HIS A 146 -5.17 4.50 -4.11
C HIS A 146 -4.48 3.69 -3.03
N HIS A 147 -3.57 4.34 -2.26
CA HIS A 147 -2.69 3.67 -1.29
C HIS A 147 -3.40 2.94 -0.14
N THR A 148 -4.67 3.27 0.13
CA THR A 148 -5.49 2.64 1.19
C THR A 148 -6.69 1.86 0.64
N HIS A 149 -6.85 1.79 -0.69
CA HIS A 149 -7.99 1.15 -1.32
C HIS A 149 -7.77 -0.35 -1.48
N PHE A 150 -8.34 -1.14 -0.60
CA PHE A 150 -8.40 -2.60 -0.74
C PHE A 150 -9.39 -2.95 -1.86
N SER A 151 -8.86 -3.32 -3.02
CA SER A 151 -9.69 -3.73 -4.17
C SER A 151 -10.14 -5.19 -4.06
N ARG A 152 -9.34 -6.05 -3.41
CA ARG A 152 -9.70 -7.46 -3.23
C ARG A 152 -9.06 -8.07 -1.99
N ILE A 153 -9.81 -8.92 -1.27
CA ILE A 153 -9.33 -9.70 -0.15
C ILE A 153 -9.88 -11.12 -0.28
N GLU A 154 -9.01 -12.11 -0.16
CA GLU A 154 -9.37 -13.53 -0.24
C GLU A 154 -8.74 -14.34 0.90
N ARG A 155 -9.42 -15.43 1.31
CA ARG A 155 -8.85 -16.46 2.19
C ARG A 155 -9.07 -17.83 1.54
N ASN A 156 -8.00 -18.59 1.28
CA ASN A 156 -8.04 -19.87 0.59
C ASN A 156 -8.81 -19.84 -0.75
N GLY A 157 -8.74 -18.71 -1.47
CA GLY A 157 -9.46 -18.49 -2.72
C GLY A 157 -10.92 -18.05 -2.54
N GLU A 158 -11.46 -18.06 -1.33
CA GLU A 158 -12.77 -17.47 -1.04
C GLU A 158 -12.66 -15.95 -0.94
N VAL A 159 -13.49 -15.24 -1.70
CA VAL A 159 -13.50 -13.77 -1.77
C VAL A 159 -14.25 -13.21 -0.56
N LEU A 160 -13.53 -12.47 0.29
CA LEU A 160 -14.09 -11.77 1.45
C LEU A 160 -14.46 -10.31 1.14
N LEU A 161 -13.75 -9.69 0.19
CA LEU A 161 -14.00 -8.34 -0.31
C LEU A 161 -13.68 -8.30 -1.81
N ASP A 162 -14.57 -7.67 -2.58
CA ASP A 162 -14.34 -7.35 -4.00
C ASP A 162 -14.88 -5.94 -4.29
N ASN A 163 -13.95 -4.99 -4.43
CA ASN A 163 -14.21 -3.59 -4.74
C ASN A 163 -13.53 -3.19 -6.07
N ALA A 164 -13.31 -4.16 -6.97
CA ALA A 164 -12.56 -3.93 -8.20
C ALA A 164 -13.20 -2.87 -9.12
N ASP A 165 -14.53 -2.69 -9.03
CA ASP A 165 -15.29 -1.74 -9.86
C ASP A 165 -15.35 -0.31 -9.29
N CYS A 166 -14.79 -0.06 -8.10
CA CYS A 166 -14.71 1.27 -7.51
C CYS A 166 -13.45 2.03 -7.95
N THR A 167 -13.11 1.99 -9.24
CA THR A 167 -12.20 2.99 -9.80
C THR A 167 -12.94 4.31 -9.78
N ALA A 168 -12.58 5.19 -8.83
CA ALA A 168 -13.04 6.55 -8.85
C ALA A 168 -12.70 7.12 -10.24
N ASP A 169 -13.75 7.51 -10.94
CA ASP A 169 -13.68 8.24 -12.20
C ASP A 169 -12.88 9.53 -11.96
N SER A 170 -11.55 9.42 -12.10
CA SER A 170 -10.68 10.58 -12.16
C SER A 170 -10.89 11.14 -13.57
N GLY A 171 -11.90 12.01 -13.67
CA GLY A 171 -12.12 12.79 -14.86
C GLY A 171 -10.81 13.46 -15.28
N ASP A 172 -10.21 12.90 -16.31
CA ASP A 172 -9.20 13.54 -17.13
C ASP A 172 -9.97 14.55 -18.01
N ASP A 173 -10.33 15.69 -17.42
CA ASP A 173 -10.75 16.85 -18.19
C ASP A 173 -9.51 17.40 -18.86
N GLY A 174 -9.34 16.98 -20.12
CA GLY A 174 -8.37 17.50 -21.04
C GLY A 174 -8.39 19.02 -21.06
N MET A 175 -7.37 19.64 -20.49
CA MET A 175 -7.00 21.00 -20.81
C MET A 175 -6.29 20.98 -22.14
N ASP A 176 -7.07 21.13 -23.20
CA ASP A 176 -6.57 21.48 -24.53
C ASP A 176 -5.80 22.78 -24.47
N ASN A 177 -4.58 22.68 -24.95
CA ASN A 177 -3.68 23.77 -25.22
C ASN A 177 -4.32 24.87 -26.10
N ALA A 178 -4.50 26.03 -25.54
CA ALA A 178 -4.55 27.26 -26.29
C ALA A 178 -3.31 28.11 -25.94
N ALA A 179 -2.17 27.69 -26.47
CA ALA A 179 -0.98 28.54 -26.50
C ALA A 179 -0.80 29.03 -27.94
N ASN A 180 -1.30 30.22 -28.27
CA ASN A 180 -0.70 31.05 -29.28
C ASN A 180 -1.19 32.50 -29.14
N SER A 181 -0.37 33.32 -28.51
CA SER A 181 -0.36 34.77 -28.77
C SER A 181 1.05 35.29 -28.53
N PRO A 182 1.62 36.06 -29.51
CA PRO A 182 2.98 36.55 -29.39
C PRO A 182 3.05 37.76 -28.46
N LEU A 183 4.06 37.76 -27.64
CA LEU A 183 4.43 38.88 -26.78
C LEU A 183 5.25 39.90 -27.55
N PHE A 184 4.87 41.16 -27.41
CA PHE A 184 5.76 42.29 -27.50
C PHE A 184 6.37 42.56 -26.15
#